data_b23883ebb5b8c1df3336ea0db8e2158d
#
_entry.id   b23883ebb5b8c1df3336ea0db8e2158d
#
_cell.length_a   1.000
_cell.length_b   1.000
_cell.length_c   1.000
_cell.angle_alpha   90.00
_cell.angle_beta   90.00
_cell.angle_gamma   90.00
#
_symmetry.space_group_name_H-M   'P 1'
#
loop_
_entity.id
_entity.type
_entity.pdbx_description
1 polymer ?
#
loop_
_entity_poly.entity_id
_entity_poly.type
_entity_poly.pdbx_seq_one_letter_code
_entity_poly.pdbx_strand_id
1 'polypeptide(L)'
;MKFLLSILFGFSFFFQLSLSELRSDFENASKSSKNISILYNKLDGYSGDNQTIVAYKGASKILKARYLKDKATKKKYFSDGASLINDAVKSDAKSVENRLVRLIIQENIPKFIKYNQNIQQDKNFIVENFNSAPKEVQTLV
;
A
#
# COMPACT_ATOMS: atom_id res chain seq x y z
N MET A 1 -24.91 37.22 35.47
CA MET A 1 -23.67 36.67 34.91
C MET A 1 -24.06 35.65 33.86
N LYS A 2 -23.87 35.98 32.60
CA LYS A 2 -24.15 35.04 31.48
C LYS A 2 -22.81 34.40 31.09
N PHE A 3 -22.64 33.15 31.43
CA PHE A 3 -21.51 32.34 30.94
C PHE A 3 -21.84 31.93 29.50
N LEU A 4 -21.19 32.59 28.54
CA LEU A 4 -21.13 32.16 27.14
C LEU A 4 -20.15 31.01 27.05
N LEU A 5 -20.72 29.78 27.04
CA LEU A 5 -19.95 28.57 26.72
C LEU A 5 -19.71 28.57 25.21
N SER A 6 -18.58 29.08 24.77
CA SER A 6 -18.11 28.94 23.40
C SER A 6 -17.72 27.47 23.16
N ILE A 7 -18.64 26.70 22.58
CA ILE A 7 -18.35 25.35 22.06
C ILE A 7 -17.51 25.58 20.79
N LEU A 8 -16.20 25.50 20.94
CA LEU A 8 -15.27 25.32 19.82
C LEU A 8 -15.52 23.94 19.22
N PHE A 9 -16.39 23.89 18.22
CA PHE A 9 -16.53 22.75 17.33
C PHE A 9 -15.23 22.66 16.52
N GLY A 10 -14.27 21.91 17.05
CA GLY A 10 -13.07 21.54 16.32
C GLY A 10 -13.50 20.68 15.11
N PHE A 11 -13.56 21.30 13.95
CA PHE A 11 -13.73 20.60 12.67
C PHE A 11 -12.43 19.81 12.45
N SER A 12 -12.37 18.59 13.02
CA SER A 12 -11.34 17.63 12.65
C SER A 12 -11.60 17.27 11.19
N PHE A 13 -10.89 17.90 10.28
CA PHE A 13 -10.77 17.44 8.92
C PHE A 13 -10.11 16.06 8.97
N PHE A 14 -10.92 15.01 9.09
CA PHE A 14 -10.46 13.66 8.82
C PHE A 14 -10.09 13.62 7.34
N PHE A 15 -8.80 13.71 7.04
CA PHE A 15 -8.27 13.45 5.72
C PHE A 15 -8.47 11.96 5.43
N GLN A 16 -9.62 11.62 4.89
CA GLN A 16 -9.95 10.24 4.54
C GLN A 16 -9.18 9.87 3.29
N LEU A 17 -8.24 8.93 3.41
CA LEU A 17 -7.49 8.41 2.27
C LEU A 17 -8.44 7.75 1.27
N SER A 18 -8.43 8.24 0.03
CA SER A 18 -9.23 7.68 -1.06
C SER A 18 -8.48 6.51 -1.70
N LEU A 19 -9.10 5.32 -1.74
CA LEU A 19 -8.52 4.16 -2.45
C LEU A 19 -8.34 4.42 -3.95
N SER A 20 -9.23 5.18 -4.57
CA SER A 20 -9.10 5.58 -5.97
C SER A 20 -7.83 6.39 -6.22
N GLU A 21 -7.53 7.38 -5.36
CA GLU A 21 -6.29 8.14 -5.45
C GLU A 21 -5.06 7.28 -5.18
N LEU A 22 -5.11 6.39 -4.19
CA LEU A 22 -4.00 5.50 -3.88
C LEU A 22 -3.68 4.54 -5.02
N ARG A 23 -4.70 4.02 -5.70
CA ARG A 23 -4.53 3.19 -6.90
C ARG A 23 -3.82 3.96 -8.00
N SER A 24 -4.27 5.17 -8.29
CA SER A 24 -3.64 6.04 -9.28
C SER A 24 -2.20 6.42 -8.93
N ASP A 25 -1.94 6.76 -7.66
CA ASP A 25 -0.59 7.07 -7.19
C ASP A 25 0.33 5.86 -7.27
N PHE A 26 -0.17 4.66 -6.98
CA PHE A 26 0.60 3.41 -7.09
C PHE A 26 0.94 3.07 -8.55
N GLU A 27 0.00 3.18 -9.48
CA GLU A 27 0.26 3.01 -10.92
C GLU A 27 1.33 3.99 -11.43
N ASN A 28 1.28 5.23 -10.94
CA ASN A 28 2.22 6.27 -11.34
C ASN A 28 3.57 6.20 -10.60
N ALA A 29 3.67 5.43 -9.51
CA ALA A 29 4.86 5.39 -8.67
C ALA A 29 6.12 4.94 -9.43
N SER A 30 5.98 4.00 -10.37
CA SER A 30 7.11 3.50 -11.17
C SER A 30 7.73 4.55 -12.11
N LYS A 31 7.03 5.65 -12.40
CA LYS A 31 7.44 6.67 -13.38
C LYS A 31 8.53 7.60 -12.84
N SER A 32 8.61 7.83 -11.53
CA SER A 32 9.61 8.72 -10.95
C SER A 32 9.77 8.53 -9.44
N SER A 33 10.94 8.90 -8.91
CA SER A 33 11.18 8.95 -7.45
C SER A 33 10.26 9.96 -6.74
N LYS A 34 9.85 11.03 -7.44
CA LYS A 34 8.90 12.02 -6.94
C LYS A 34 7.53 11.37 -6.68
N ASN A 35 7.03 10.58 -7.64
CA ASN A 35 5.75 9.89 -7.50
C ASN A 35 5.78 8.86 -6.36
N ILE A 36 6.88 8.13 -6.19
CA ILE A 36 7.08 7.26 -5.02
C ILE A 36 7.01 8.05 -3.73
N SER A 37 7.64 9.22 -3.67
CA SER A 37 7.61 10.06 -2.46
C SER A 37 6.21 10.58 -2.16
N ILE A 38 5.41 10.91 -3.18
CA ILE A 38 4.01 11.33 -3.01
C ILE A 38 3.21 10.18 -2.36
N LEU A 39 3.28 8.98 -2.93
CA LEU A 39 2.58 7.81 -2.40
C LEU A 39 3.04 7.48 -0.96
N TYR A 40 4.35 7.46 -0.73
CA TYR A 40 4.92 7.18 0.59
C TYR A 40 4.45 8.21 1.64
N ASN A 41 4.51 9.51 1.34
CA ASN A 41 4.14 10.56 2.29
C ASN A 41 2.64 10.53 2.64
N LYS A 42 1.78 10.14 1.70
CA LYS A 42 0.35 9.95 1.99
C LYS A 42 0.09 8.80 2.97
N LEU A 43 0.94 7.77 2.95
CA LEU A 43 0.68 6.51 3.64
C LEU A 43 1.50 6.32 4.92
N ASP A 44 2.64 6.99 5.07
CA ASP A 44 3.57 6.73 6.18
C ASP A 44 2.92 6.90 7.56
N GLY A 45 2.09 7.92 7.73
CA GLY A 45 1.35 8.17 8.96
C GLY A 45 0.07 7.33 9.16
N TYR A 46 -0.32 6.49 8.19
CA TYR A 46 -1.54 5.71 8.32
C TYR A 46 -1.41 4.63 9.39
N SER A 47 -2.36 4.62 10.33
CA SER A 47 -2.44 3.66 11.44
C SER A 47 -3.81 2.98 11.57
N GLY A 48 -4.66 3.11 10.53
CA GLY A 48 -5.96 2.46 10.47
C GLY A 48 -5.87 0.96 10.16
N ASP A 49 -7.03 0.30 10.16
CA ASP A 49 -7.19 -1.14 10.01
C ASP A 49 -7.62 -1.60 8.59
N ASN A 50 -7.78 -0.68 7.65
CA ASN A 50 -8.08 -1.03 6.27
C ASN A 50 -6.89 -1.75 5.63
N GLN A 51 -7.02 -3.06 5.42
CA GLN A 51 -5.92 -3.92 4.96
C GLN A 51 -5.45 -3.57 3.55
N THR A 52 -6.30 -3.03 2.70
CA THR A 52 -5.88 -2.56 1.37
C THR A 52 -4.96 -1.35 1.48
N ILE A 53 -5.28 -0.40 2.36
CA ILE A 53 -4.40 0.75 2.63
C ILE A 53 -3.08 0.28 3.26
N VAL A 54 -3.12 -0.70 4.16
CA VAL A 54 -1.91 -1.32 4.75
C VAL A 54 -1.03 -1.96 3.67
N ALA A 55 -1.61 -2.66 2.69
CA ALA A 55 -0.87 -3.23 1.57
C ALA A 55 -0.16 -2.14 0.74
N TYR A 56 -0.87 -1.07 0.38
CA TYR A 56 -0.26 0.07 -0.32
C TYR A 56 0.82 0.77 0.50
N LYS A 57 0.63 0.90 1.82
CA LYS A 57 1.66 1.43 2.72
C LYS A 57 2.93 0.57 2.67
N GLY A 58 2.77 -0.75 2.72
CA GLY A 58 3.89 -1.68 2.59
C GLY A 58 4.61 -1.53 1.24
N ALA A 59 3.85 -1.48 0.14
CA ALA A 59 4.39 -1.27 -1.19
C ALA A 59 5.16 0.04 -1.31
N SER A 60 4.62 1.14 -0.77
CA SER A 60 5.28 2.45 -0.79
C SER A 60 6.64 2.45 -0.06
N LYS A 61 6.75 1.71 1.05
CA LYS A 61 8.03 1.54 1.77
C LYS A 61 9.06 0.79 0.94
N ILE A 62 8.67 -0.30 0.28
CA ILE A 62 9.57 -1.07 -0.59
C ILE A 62 10.04 -0.22 -1.77
N LEU A 63 9.14 0.51 -2.41
CA LEU A 63 9.47 1.42 -3.51
C LEU A 63 10.41 2.54 -3.04
N LYS A 64 10.15 3.13 -1.88
CA LYS A 64 11.01 4.16 -1.27
C LYS A 64 12.41 3.64 -0.97
N ALA A 65 12.54 2.39 -0.54
CA ALA A 65 13.83 1.76 -0.26
C ALA A 65 14.81 1.82 -1.44
N ARG A 66 14.33 1.84 -2.69
CA ARG A 66 15.18 1.93 -3.89
C ARG A 66 16.07 3.17 -3.90
N TYR A 67 15.61 4.27 -3.34
CA TYR A 67 16.25 5.58 -3.38
C TYR A 67 17.01 5.94 -2.10
N LEU A 68 16.97 5.07 -1.09
CA LEU A 68 17.74 5.27 0.14
C LEU A 68 19.19 4.89 -0.09
N LYS A 69 20.12 5.69 0.43
CA LYS A 69 21.55 5.46 0.30
C LYS A 69 22.11 4.53 1.38
N ASP A 70 21.64 4.70 2.60
CA ASP A 70 22.06 3.88 3.73
C ASP A 70 21.52 2.45 3.63
N LYS A 71 22.44 1.47 3.64
CA LYS A 71 22.10 0.05 3.47
C LYS A 71 21.22 -0.51 4.58
N ALA A 72 21.45 -0.10 5.82
CA ALA A 72 20.69 -0.58 6.97
C ALA A 72 19.25 -0.06 6.90
N THR A 73 19.07 1.24 6.63
CA THR A 73 17.77 1.88 6.44
C THR A 73 17.03 1.29 5.25
N LYS A 74 17.72 1.09 4.10
CA LYS A 74 17.15 0.44 2.92
C LYS A 74 16.59 -0.96 3.26
N LYS A 75 17.38 -1.78 3.95
CA LYS A 75 16.97 -3.13 4.37
C LYS A 75 15.76 -3.09 5.30
N LYS A 76 15.77 -2.13 6.27
CA LYS A 76 14.65 -1.96 7.20
C LYS A 76 13.36 -1.58 6.48
N TYR A 77 13.39 -0.60 5.58
CA TYR A 77 12.21 -0.19 4.80
C TYR A 77 11.65 -1.33 3.96
N PHE A 78 12.52 -2.10 3.35
CA PHE A 78 12.11 -3.27 2.58
C PHE A 78 11.45 -4.32 3.48
N SER A 79 12.07 -4.69 4.59
CA SER A 79 11.56 -5.69 5.53
C SER A 79 10.21 -5.26 6.14
N ASP A 80 10.11 -4.01 6.61
CA ASP A 80 8.88 -3.46 7.16
C ASP A 80 7.75 -3.46 6.10
N GLY A 81 8.08 -3.06 4.88
CA GLY A 81 7.12 -3.03 3.77
C GLY A 81 6.63 -4.42 3.38
N ALA A 82 7.53 -5.40 3.28
CA ALA A 82 7.19 -6.79 2.99
C ALA A 82 6.30 -7.40 4.08
N SER A 83 6.59 -7.12 5.36
CA SER A 83 5.76 -7.54 6.47
C SER A 83 4.35 -6.97 6.38
N LEU A 84 4.21 -5.66 6.14
CA LEU A 84 2.90 -5.01 5.99
C LEU A 84 2.06 -5.62 4.87
N ILE A 85 2.66 -5.90 3.71
CA ILE A 85 1.95 -6.53 2.58
C ILE A 85 1.51 -7.94 2.95
N ASN A 86 2.40 -8.74 3.55
CA ASN A 86 2.07 -10.12 3.92
C ASN A 86 0.98 -10.17 5.00
N ASP A 87 1.04 -9.28 5.99
CA ASP A 87 0.03 -9.16 7.04
C ASP A 87 -1.33 -8.74 6.47
N ALA A 88 -1.35 -7.80 5.51
CA ALA A 88 -2.57 -7.39 4.82
C ALA A 88 -3.21 -8.55 4.05
N VAL A 89 -2.42 -9.33 3.31
CA VAL A 89 -2.93 -10.52 2.60
C VAL A 89 -3.41 -11.59 3.58
N LYS A 90 -2.73 -11.78 4.70
CA LYS A 90 -3.13 -12.74 5.73
C LYS A 90 -4.42 -12.34 6.44
N SER A 91 -4.57 -11.06 6.73
CA SER A 91 -5.72 -10.51 7.47
C SER A 91 -6.98 -10.43 6.59
N ASP A 92 -6.81 -10.22 5.29
CA ASP A 92 -7.89 -10.26 4.29
C ASP A 92 -7.50 -11.18 3.13
N ALA A 93 -7.56 -12.47 3.39
CA ALA A 93 -7.11 -13.51 2.46
C ALA A 93 -7.95 -13.59 1.16
N LYS A 94 -9.15 -13.02 1.16
CA LYS A 94 -10.06 -12.99 0.00
C LYS A 94 -9.87 -11.75 -0.89
N SER A 95 -9.08 -10.78 -0.46
CA SER A 95 -8.82 -9.57 -1.23
C SER A 95 -7.95 -9.86 -2.45
N VAL A 96 -8.55 -9.74 -3.63
CA VAL A 96 -7.82 -9.77 -4.91
C VAL A 96 -6.82 -8.62 -4.98
N GLU A 97 -7.20 -7.44 -4.52
CA GLU A 97 -6.36 -6.23 -4.56
C GLU A 97 -5.09 -6.37 -3.71
N ASN A 98 -5.21 -6.88 -2.47
CA ASN A 98 -4.03 -7.07 -1.60
C ASN A 98 -3.03 -8.06 -2.22
N ARG A 99 -3.53 -9.13 -2.84
CA ARG A 99 -2.67 -10.09 -3.56
C ARG A 99 -2.06 -9.48 -4.82
N LEU A 100 -2.81 -8.66 -5.54
CA LEU A 100 -2.31 -7.95 -6.72
C LEU A 100 -1.18 -7.00 -6.34
N VAL A 101 -1.33 -6.21 -5.28
CA VAL A 101 -0.26 -5.34 -4.77
C VAL A 101 0.99 -6.16 -4.44
N ARG A 102 0.85 -7.30 -3.74
CA ARG A 102 1.97 -8.18 -3.43
C ARG A 102 2.62 -8.73 -4.70
N LEU A 103 1.83 -9.22 -5.63
CA LEU A 103 2.31 -9.77 -6.90
C LEU A 103 3.12 -8.74 -7.68
N ILE A 104 2.58 -7.53 -7.85
CA ILE A 104 3.26 -6.44 -8.57
C ILE A 104 4.61 -6.13 -7.92
N ILE A 105 4.66 -6.04 -6.60
CA ILE A 105 5.93 -5.79 -5.89
C ILE A 105 6.89 -6.96 -6.09
N GLN A 106 6.46 -8.19 -5.89
CA GLN A 106 7.32 -9.38 -5.99
C GLN A 106 7.88 -9.59 -7.41
N GLU A 107 7.12 -9.27 -8.45
CA GLU A 107 7.59 -9.38 -9.84
C GLU A 107 8.58 -8.27 -10.23
N ASN A 108 8.52 -7.12 -9.57
CA ASN A 108 9.31 -5.94 -9.93
C ASN A 108 10.55 -5.70 -9.04
N ILE A 109 10.82 -6.57 -8.07
CA ILE A 109 12.06 -6.51 -7.29
C ILE A 109 13.14 -7.42 -7.90
N PRO A 110 14.44 -7.11 -7.69
CA PRO A 110 15.52 -7.96 -8.14
C PRO A 110 15.44 -9.38 -7.56
N LYS A 111 15.66 -10.39 -8.37
CA LYS A 111 15.52 -11.81 -7.96
C LYS A 111 16.44 -12.25 -6.82
N PHE A 112 17.58 -11.58 -6.64
CA PHE A 112 18.49 -11.86 -5.52
C PHE A 112 17.91 -11.43 -4.15
N ILE A 113 16.88 -10.55 -4.16
CA ILE A 113 16.11 -10.23 -2.97
C ILE A 113 15.03 -11.29 -2.84
N LYS A 114 15.25 -12.31 -2.04
CA LYS A 114 14.39 -13.49 -1.88
C LYS A 114 12.99 -13.14 -1.31
N TYR A 115 12.21 -12.40 -2.07
CA TYR A 115 10.81 -12.07 -1.77
C TYR A 115 9.93 -12.39 -2.99
N ASN A 116 9.80 -13.67 -3.30
CA ASN A 116 9.09 -14.15 -4.50
C ASN A 116 8.26 -15.44 -4.24
N GLN A 117 8.03 -15.77 -2.97
CA GLN A 117 7.46 -17.05 -2.58
C GLN A 117 5.99 -17.23 -2.96
N ASN A 118 5.27 -16.13 -3.18
CA ASN A 118 3.82 -16.14 -3.36
C ASN A 118 3.37 -15.87 -4.80
N ILE A 119 4.30 -15.64 -5.73
CA ILE A 119 3.98 -15.20 -7.10
C ILE A 119 2.97 -16.14 -7.77
N GLN A 120 3.22 -17.44 -7.80
CA GLN A 120 2.33 -18.39 -8.46
C GLN A 120 0.99 -18.52 -7.73
N GLN A 121 1.01 -18.53 -6.41
CA GLN A 121 -0.20 -18.59 -5.59
C GLN A 121 -1.09 -17.37 -5.83
N ASP A 122 -0.51 -16.16 -5.85
CA ASP A 122 -1.27 -14.94 -6.05
C ASP A 122 -1.80 -14.84 -7.48
N LYS A 123 -1.03 -15.24 -8.49
CA LYS A 123 -1.50 -15.31 -9.88
C LYS A 123 -2.73 -16.21 -10.01
N ASN A 124 -2.67 -17.41 -9.49
CA ASN A 124 -3.78 -18.35 -9.54
C ASN A 124 -5.03 -17.79 -8.85
N PHE A 125 -4.85 -17.27 -7.64
CA PHE A 125 -5.96 -16.67 -6.88
C PHE A 125 -6.61 -15.49 -7.61
N ILE A 126 -5.81 -14.59 -8.18
CA ILE A 126 -6.30 -13.41 -8.92
C ILE A 126 -7.10 -13.86 -10.14
N VAL A 127 -6.60 -14.83 -10.92
CA VAL A 127 -7.32 -15.35 -12.09
C VAL A 127 -8.65 -15.98 -11.70
N GLU A 128 -8.66 -16.83 -10.66
CA GLU A 128 -9.87 -17.51 -10.19
C GLU A 128 -10.93 -16.54 -9.61
N ASN A 129 -10.49 -15.43 -9.04
CA ASN A 129 -11.37 -14.47 -8.34
C ASN A 129 -11.49 -13.12 -9.05
N PHE A 130 -11.01 -13.00 -10.28
CA PHE A 130 -10.98 -11.74 -11.02
C PHE A 130 -12.32 -11.01 -11.07
N ASN A 131 -13.40 -11.76 -11.36
CA ASN A 131 -14.73 -11.19 -11.48
C ASN A 131 -15.34 -10.70 -10.15
N SER A 132 -14.80 -11.12 -9.03
CA SER A 132 -15.21 -10.66 -7.69
C SER A 132 -14.48 -9.40 -7.22
N ALA A 133 -13.43 -9.00 -7.92
CA ALA A 133 -12.70 -7.79 -7.60
C ALA A 133 -13.49 -6.52 -7.98
N PRO A 134 -13.29 -5.40 -7.26
CA PRO A 134 -13.81 -4.11 -7.69
C PRO A 134 -13.39 -3.77 -9.12
N LYS A 135 -14.27 -3.12 -9.90
CA LYS A 135 -13.98 -2.82 -11.30
C LYS A 135 -12.69 -2.02 -11.50
N GLU A 136 -12.42 -1.08 -10.61
CA GLU A 136 -11.18 -0.31 -10.65
C GLU A 136 -9.94 -1.20 -10.47
N VAL A 137 -10.05 -2.27 -9.68
CA VAL A 137 -8.96 -3.25 -9.51
C VAL A 137 -8.78 -4.11 -10.75
N GLN A 138 -9.89 -4.48 -11.41
CA GLN A 138 -9.85 -5.25 -12.65
C GLN A 138 -9.11 -4.51 -13.78
N THR A 139 -9.05 -3.19 -13.75
CA THR A 139 -8.30 -2.39 -14.74
C THR A 139 -6.80 -2.35 -14.46
N LEU A 140 -6.34 -2.78 -13.27
CA LEU A 140 -4.92 -2.84 -12.90
C LEU A 140 -4.24 -4.16 -13.32
N VAL A 141 -5.02 -5.17 -13.72
CA VAL A 141 -4.57 -6.50 -14.14
C VAL A 141 -4.40 -6.55 -15.65
#